data_c56ab561a9e9f0284a6187e7771a64bf
#
_entry.id   c56ab561a9e9f0284a6187e7771a64bf
#
_cell.length_a   1.000
_cell.length_b   1.000
_cell.length_c   1.000
_cell.angle_alpha   90.00
_cell.angle_beta   90.00
_cell.angle_gamma   90.00
#
_symmetry.space_group_name_H-M   'P 1'
#
loop_
_entity.id
_entity.type
_entity.pdbx_description
1 polymer ?
#
loop_
_entity_poly.entity_id
_entity_poly.type
_entity_poly.pdbx_seq_one_letter_code
_entity_poly.pdbx_strand_id
1 'polypeptide(L)'
;MNLIEELKNYCEINNPVGALMLSGEWGSGKTYLIKSKFIPSVKDNYAFVCVSLFGIDSLDRLRVEVKKKWLEKASELDKLNGIKVSKFTDSYKRIFGTIKDILPENWQKKGEVVSSIMDLVNFVPISNTISDKKVILVFDDLERTNITYTDLLGCINDYCENQNFNTIIVANEEKIKDKTNNELLYHEIKEKIVQRVIPFVPDYEEVVSNSIESMSCGIKYKEFLIENKKLLIKILSGDFNDYVIIEQYKAENYKLDSIKKREEYQKEEEKLRGMLARRPHNIRSFKCAIQDFERVYNKLIENGIQDCSNWLLSFTCLMMTNKAGLIRESSRYGNLFLYLDVEKLYPEVFNANFIVNGFSKWILHGEWNDEVISKEINVFLEKEKAATPFEILKTHNLPEINEEIIDEGFKDLLVEVYAGNLSLDEYILFLNNCCYSRIYNVDLPTINWEKVRDGIRKQIKYLVKSDKKDSHSHRMIGDDSKEYFTEDEWSVYQIIKEFRDNDVWTYEKNQKLYIDLISSDLNIAFCDLSNKRYNTFSLEMESATFNAFKNANNIDKEHFSSWFIGIWGRYNDSSEIDCQVTVESLKKLRDDLNSVMLEYKQKNKNIAAKHTENFINKLDVIIKSGNENTSVEQ
;
A
#
# COMPACT_ATOMS: atom_id res chain seq x y z
N MET A 1 22.12 -9.19 20.51
CA MET A 1 22.82 -8.07 21.22
C MET A 1 21.86 -7.56 22.29
N ASN A 2 22.31 -7.49 23.55
CA ASN A 2 21.46 -6.93 24.62
C ASN A 2 21.56 -5.38 24.56
N LEU A 3 20.58 -4.75 23.94
CA LEU A 3 20.56 -3.30 23.72
C LEU A 3 20.64 -2.48 25.02
N ILE A 4 19.97 -2.97 26.08
CA ILE A 4 19.99 -2.30 27.39
C ILE A 4 21.42 -2.34 27.98
N GLU A 5 22.15 -3.41 27.76
CA GLU A 5 23.54 -3.57 28.22
C GLU A 5 24.49 -2.62 27.47
N GLU A 6 24.32 -2.48 26.16
CA GLU A 6 25.08 -1.49 25.35
C GLU A 6 24.82 -0.04 25.80
N LEU A 7 23.58 0.28 26.11
CA LEU A 7 23.21 1.60 26.64
C LEU A 7 23.85 1.82 28.04
N LYS A 8 23.90 0.78 28.89
CA LYS A 8 24.58 0.84 30.20
C LYS A 8 26.08 1.05 30.03
N ASN A 9 26.72 0.24 29.21
CA ASN A 9 28.17 0.35 28.93
C ASN A 9 28.54 1.76 28.46
N TYR A 10 27.72 2.37 27.61
CA TYR A 10 27.94 3.74 27.18
C TYR A 10 27.80 4.75 28.34
N CYS A 11 26.85 4.59 29.23
CA CYS A 11 26.69 5.46 30.39
C CYS A 11 27.89 5.38 31.38
N GLU A 12 28.60 4.25 31.42
CA GLU A 12 29.78 4.03 32.28
C GLU A 12 31.04 4.73 31.75
N ILE A 13 31.09 5.08 30.43
CA ILE A 13 32.25 5.74 29.83
C ILE A 13 32.47 7.09 30.51
N ASN A 14 33.66 7.29 31.06
CA ASN A 14 34.11 8.60 31.50
C ASN A 14 34.70 9.36 30.32
N ASN A 15 34.26 10.60 30.09
CA ASN A 15 34.68 11.45 28.98
C ASN A 15 34.40 10.78 27.62
N PRO A 16 33.13 10.67 27.20
CA PRO A 16 32.78 10.06 25.94
C PRO A 16 33.31 10.92 24.77
N VAL A 17 33.83 10.27 23.74
CA VAL A 17 34.34 10.94 22.54
C VAL A 17 33.20 11.51 21.67
N GLY A 18 31.98 10.98 21.83
CA GLY A 18 30.80 11.40 21.09
C GLY A 18 29.52 10.79 21.63
N ALA A 19 28.40 11.15 21.03
CA ALA A 19 27.07 10.67 21.41
C ALA A 19 26.83 9.22 20.94
N LEU A 20 25.97 8.50 21.66
CA LEU A 20 25.40 7.22 21.23
C LEU A 20 24.08 7.48 20.51
N MET A 21 23.91 7.01 19.28
CA MET A 21 22.66 7.18 18.53
C MET A 21 21.86 5.88 18.51
N LEU A 22 20.61 5.92 18.97
CA LEU A 22 19.61 4.88 18.82
C LEU A 22 18.76 5.22 17.58
N SER A 23 18.98 4.50 16.49
CA SER A 23 18.30 4.73 15.21
C SER A 23 17.24 3.66 14.92
N GLY A 24 16.08 4.07 14.43
CA GLY A 24 15.00 3.16 14.01
C GLY A 24 13.79 3.93 13.50
N GLU A 25 12.82 3.23 12.94
CA GLU A 25 11.62 3.81 12.33
C GLU A 25 10.74 4.60 13.30
N TRP A 26 9.89 5.47 12.73
CA TRP A 26 8.88 6.16 13.52
C TRP A 26 7.85 5.20 14.11
N GLY A 27 7.56 5.41 15.39
CA GLY A 27 6.61 4.58 16.11
C GLY A 27 7.10 3.17 16.43
N SER A 28 8.39 2.86 16.25
CA SER A 28 8.99 1.57 16.60
C SER A 28 9.13 1.34 18.11
N GLY A 29 8.95 2.37 18.95
CA GLY A 29 9.03 2.24 20.41
C GLY A 29 10.36 2.65 21.03
N LYS A 30 11.27 3.34 20.31
CA LYS A 30 12.56 3.83 20.84
C LYS A 30 12.43 4.63 22.13
N THR A 31 11.55 5.62 22.13
CA THR A 31 11.27 6.46 23.31
C THR A 31 10.72 5.65 24.48
N TYR A 32 9.86 4.65 24.19
CA TYR A 32 9.34 3.73 25.20
C TYR A 32 10.47 2.88 25.81
N LEU A 33 11.35 2.32 24.97
CA LEU A 33 12.52 1.59 25.45
C LEU A 33 13.34 2.43 26.43
N ILE A 34 13.69 3.65 26.03
CA ILE A 34 14.51 4.54 26.88
C ILE A 34 13.79 4.88 28.17
N LYS A 35 12.54 5.39 28.10
CA LYS A 35 11.83 5.92 29.28
C LYS A 35 11.27 4.83 30.18
N SER A 36 10.77 3.72 29.63
CA SER A 36 10.02 2.72 30.40
C SER A 36 10.83 1.46 30.76
N LYS A 37 11.94 1.18 30.05
CA LYS A 37 12.78 0.02 30.34
C LYS A 37 14.19 0.40 30.79
N PHE A 38 14.90 1.20 30.00
CA PHE A 38 16.29 1.52 30.24
C PHE A 38 16.47 2.44 31.46
N ILE A 39 15.84 3.61 31.50
CA ILE A 39 15.99 4.57 32.63
C ILE A 39 15.62 3.92 33.96
N PRO A 40 14.50 3.20 34.12
CA PRO A 40 14.19 2.53 35.39
C PRO A 40 15.23 1.51 35.84
N SER A 41 15.92 0.85 34.90
CA SER A 41 16.94 -0.19 35.23
C SER A 41 18.25 0.38 35.75
N VAL A 42 18.51 1.69 35.58
CA VAL A 42 19.78 2.36 35.93
C VAL A 42 19.60 3.67 36.73
N LYS A 43 18.38 4.00 37.14
CA LYS A 43 18.01 5.26 37.84
C LYS A 43 18.73 5.49 39.16
N ASP A 44 19.25 4.41 39.78
CA ASP A 44 19.97 4.52 41.05
C ASP A 44 21.36 5.12 40.85
N ASN A 45 21.98 4.93 39.68
CA ASN A 45 23.34 5.36 39.39
C ASN A 45 23.39 6.64 38.52
N TYR A 46 22.33 6.93 37.75
CA TYR A 46 22.34 8.01 36.78
C TYR A 46 21.14 8.94 36.92
N ALA A 47 21.34 10.20 36.55
CA ALA A 47 20.31 11.22 36.40
C ALA A 47 20.05 11.48 34.91
N PHE A 48 18.85 11.19 34.42
CA PHE A 48 18.51 11.39 32.98
C PHE A 48 17.80 12.72 32.75
N VAL A 49 18.32 13.50 31.81
CA VAL A 49 17.74 14.75 31.32
C VAL A 49 17.25 14.49 29.88
N CYS A 50 15.95 14.29 29.71
CA CYS A 50 15.33 13.95 28.43
C CYS A 50 14.72 15.19 27.80
N VAL A 51 15.15 15.53 26.58
CA VAL A 51 14.69 16.67 25.78
C VAL A 51 14.13 16.15 24.44
N SER A 52 12.88 16.43 24.16
CA SER A 52 12.32 16.20 22.81
C SER A 52 12.64 17.41 21.95
N LEU A 53 13.17 17.13 20.76
CA LEU A 53 13.53 18.16 19.78
C LEU A 53 12.34 18.56 18.90
N PHE A 54 11.19 17.90 19.07
CA PHE A 54 9.96 18.22 18.36
C PHE A 54 9.48 19.63 18.71
N GLY A 55 9.39 20.49 17.69
CA GLY A 55 8.92 21.87 17.84
C GLY A 55 9.98 22.84 18.35
N ILE A 56 11.24 22.40 18.51
CA ILE A 56 12.37 23.30 18.79
C ILE A 56 12.92 23.83 17.45
N ASP A 57 13.00 25.14 17.33
CA ASP A 57 13.32 25.87 16.08
C ASP A 57 14.63 26.68 16.15
N SER A 58 15.28 26.78 17.32
CA SER A 58 16.54 27.49 17.50
C SER A 58 17.43 26.84 18.57
N LEU A 59 18.75 27.07 18.44
CA LEU A 59 19.74 26.59 19.40
C LEU A 59 19.53 27.18 20.79
N ASP A 60 19.11 28.46 20.86
CA ASP A 60 18.87 29.11 22.15
C ASP A 60 17.70 28.45 22.90
N ARG A 61 16.61 28.14 22.18
CA ARG A 61 15.49 27.37 22.77
C ARG A 61 15.93 25.98 23.21
N LEU A 62 16.77 25.33 22.44
CA LEU A 62 17.33 24.04 22.82
C LEU A 62 18.13 24.12 24.12
N ARG A 63 19.04 25.09 24.22
CA ARG A 63 19.87 25.30 25.43
C ARG A 63 19.01 25.61 26.65
N VAL A 64 18.00 26.45 26.48
CA VAL A 64 17.02 26.76 27.55
C VAL A 64 16.27 25.50 28.00
N GLU A 65 15.78 24.69 27.06
CA GLU A 65 15.03 23.47 27.40
C GLU A 65 15.92 22.42 28.10
N VAL A 66 17.17 22.24 27.65
CA VAL A 66 18.14 21.37 28.35
C VAL A 66 18.35 21.85 29.80
N LYS A 67 18.60 23.12 30.01
CA LYS A 67 18.80 23.70 31.35
C LYS A 67 17.56 23.56 32.23
N LYS A 68 16.39 23.82 31.68
CA LYS A 68 15.12 23.65 32.38
C LYS A 68 14.93 22.20 32.83
N LYS A 69 15.12 21.23 31.93
CA LYS A 69 15.00 19.81 32.25
C LYS A 69 16.04 19.34 33.25
N TRP A 70 17.25 19.89 33.19
CA TRP A 70 18.30 19.63 34.17
C TRP A 70 17.88 20.14 35.55
N LEU A 71 17.36 21.37 35.67
CA LEU A 71 16.88 21.94 36.92
C LEU A 71 15.67 21.18 37.49
N GLU A 72 14.73 20.78 36.65
CA GLU A 72 13.59 19.92 37.04
C GLU A 72 14.12 18.63 37.71
N LYS A 73 15.10 17.97 37.06
CA LYS A 73 15.69 16.74 37.57
C LYS A 73 16.50 16.92 38.87
N ALA A 74 17.25 18.00 38.98
CA ALA A 74 17.96 18.36 40.18
C ALA A 74 16.99 18.57 41.36
N SER A 75 15.91 19.32 41.16
CA SER A 75 14.86 19.55 42.16
C SER A 75 14.14 18.24 42.60
N GLU A 76 13.93 17.31 41.67
CA GLU A 76 13.32 16.01 41.95
C GLU A 76 14.21 15.16 42.86
N LEU A 77 15.50 15.04 42.56
CA LEU A 77 16.46 14.24 43.30
C LEU A 77 16.72 14.82 44.70
N ASP A 78 16.79 16.13 44.86
CA ASP A 78 16.96 16.80 46.14
C ASP A 78 15.76 16.57 47.08
N LYS A 79 14.55 16.55 46.59
CA LYS A 79 13.34 16.20 47.37
C LYS A 79 13.37 14.76 47.88
N LEU A 80 13.87 13.83 47.04
CA LEU A 80 13.94 12.42 47.41
C LEU A 80 15.01 12.12 48.49
N ASN A 81 16.12 12.85 48.48
CA ASN A 81 17.25 12.61 49.39
C ASN A 81 17.12 13.31 50.77
N GLY A 82 16.07 14.11 50.99
CA GLY A 82 15.84 14.80 52.27
C GLY A 82 16.95 15.80 52.64
N ILE A 83 17.87 16.12 51.73
CA ILE A 83 19.02 16.99 51.96
C ILE A 83 18.57 18.43 51.82
N LYS A 84 18.75 19.22 52.90
CA LYS A 84 18.65 20.68 52.84
C LYS A 84 19.76 21.17 51.93
N VAL A 85 19.39 21.50 50.70
CA VAL A 85 20.30 21.93 49.67
C VAL A 85 21.09 23.16 50.08
N SER A 86 22.41 23.06 49.98
CA SER A 86 23.38 24.11 50.25
C SER A 86 23.10 25.38 49.37
N LYS A 87 23.70 26.51 49.74
CA LYS A 87 23.52 27.88 49.25
C LYS A 87 23.25 28.10 47.75
N PHE A 88 23.51 27.13 46.89
CA PHE A 88 23.19 27.17 45.48
C PHE A 88 21.67 27.13 45.17
N THR A 89 20.91 26.42 45.96
CA THR A 89 19.49 26.19 45.74
C THR A 89 18.57 27.37 46.11
N ASP A 90 18.95 28.25 46.99
CA ASP A 90 18.10 29.43 47.30
C ASP A 90 18.06 30.39 46.11
N SER A 91 19.17 30.55 45.39
CA SER A 91 19.19 31.28 44.12
C SER A 91 18.42 30.56 43.03
N TYR A 92 18.56 29.25 42.94
CA TYR A 92 17.79 28.40 41.98
C TYR A 92 16.28 28.37 42.30
N LYS A 93 15.89 28.27 43.57
CA LYS A 93 14.47 28.32 43.98
C LYS A 93 13.84 29.69 43.70
N ARG A 94 14.57 30.79 43.88
CA ARG A 94 14.10 32.12 43.52
C ARG A 94 13.91 32.25 42.00
N ILE A 95 14.88 31.80 41.21
CA ILE A 95 14.78 31.79 39.75
C ILE A 95 13.66 30.88 39.27
N PHE A 96 13.53 29.70 39.88
CA PHE A 96 12.47 28.71 39.52
C PHE A 96 11.07 29.15 39.95
N GLY A 97 10.94 29.74 41.14
CA GLY A 97 9.69 30.35 41.59
C GLY A 97 9.22 31.43 40.65
N THR A 98 10.13 32.34 40.28
CA THR A 98 9.85 33.42 39.35
C THR A 98 9.57 32.91 37.92
N ILE A 99 10.28 31.87 37.46
CA ILE A 99 10.04 31.25 36.14
C ILE A 99 8.70 30.48 36.13
N LYS A 100 8.34 29.76 37.20
CA LYS A 100 7.10 29.00 37.28
C LYS A 100 5.86 29.90 37.31
N ASP A 101 5.98 31.08 37.94
CA ASP A 101 4.91 32.07 38.03
C ASP A 101 4.78 32.94 36.77
N ILE A 102 5.82 33.01 35.93
CA ILE A 102 5.89 33.83 34.71
C ILE A 102 5.62 33.02 33.43
N LEU A 103 5.74 31.66 33.47
CA LEU A 103 5.48 30.79 32.33
C LEU A 103 4.00 30.37 32.29
N PRO A 104 3.15 30.99 31.44
CA PRO A 104 1.84 30.44 31.12
C PRO A 104 2.00 29.18 30.28
N GLU A 105 1.06 28.24 30.41
CA GLU A 105 0.99 26.99 29.62
C GLU A 105 0.98 27.20 28.08
N ASN A 106 0.83 28.46 27.63
CA ASN A 106 0.85 28.87 26.22
C ASN A 106 1.95 29.87 25.90
N TRP A 107 3.10 29.37 25.48
CA TRP A 107 4.31 30.11 25.10
C TRP A 107 4.20 31.05 23.90
N GLN A 108 3.08 31.11 23.22
CA GLN A 108 2.98 31.74 21.89
C GLN A 108 2.66 33.24 21.86
N LYS A 109 2.53 33.94 22.97
CA LYS A 109 1.93 35.31 22.93
C LYS A 109 2.67 36.50 23.52
N LYS A 110 3.92 36.44 24.04
CA LYS A 110 4.59 37.64 24.51
C LYS A 110 6.13 37.62 24.28
N GLY A 111 6.59 38.19 23.19
CA GLY A 111 8.01 38.25 22.78
C GLY A 111 8.97 38.96 23.76
N GLU A 112 8.55 39.93 24.56
CA GLU A 112 9.46 40.72 25.42
C GLU A 112 9.74 40.04 26.78
N VAL A 113 8.83 39.21 27.29
CA VAL A 113 9.05 38.47 28.55
C VAL A 113 9.95 37.26 28.31
N VAL A 114 9.94 36.72 27.11
CA VAL A 114 10.74 35.55 26.70
C VAL A 114 12.25 35.89 26.70
N SER A 115 12.67 37.07 26.27
CA SER A 115 14.08 37.46 26.26
C SER A 115 14.67 37.56 27.68
N SER A 116 13.97 38.15 28.62
CA SER A 116 14.43 38.29 29.99
C SER A 116 14.54 36.95 30.74
N ILE A 117 13.70 35.97 30.42
CA ILE A 117 13.77 34.62 30.99
C ILE A 117 14.89 33.80 30.32
N MET A 118 15.09 33.95 29.02
CA MET A 118 16.21 33.35 28.29
C MET A 118 17.55 33.83 28.86
N ASP A 119 17.68 35.11 29.15
CA ASP A 119 18.88 35.68 29.71
C ASP A 119 19.17 35.11 31.11
N LEU A 120 18.15 35.01 31.98
CA LEU A 120 18.30 34.43 33.31
C LEU A 120 18.70 32.94 33.28
N VAL A 121 18.08 32.16 32.41
CA VAL A 121 18.39 30.71 32.27
C VAL A 121 19.76 30.50 31.63
N ASN A 122 20.21 31.40 30.76
CA ASN A 122 21.53 31.32 30.14
C ASN A 122 22.69 31.50 31.14
N PHE A 123 22.47 32.18 32.24
CA PHE A 123 23.48 32.31 33.32
C PHE A 123 23.56 31.10 34.26
N VAL A 124 22.65 30.12 34.16
CA VAL A 124 22.69 28.93 35.01
C VAL A 124 23.70 27.93 34.44
N PRO A 125 24.82 27.66 35.16
CA PRO A 125 25.71 26.58 34.76
C PRO A 125 25.03 25.23 35.06
N ILE A 126 25.13 24.28 34.14
CA ILE A 126 24.73 22.90 34.36
C ILE A 126 26.00 22.05 34.63
N SER A 127 25.84 21.04 35.46
CA SER A 127 26.92 20.09 35.78
C SER A 127 26.59 18.71 35.21
N ASN A 128 27.60 17.96 34.80
CA ASN A 128 27.49 16.58 34.41
C ASN A 128 27.20 15.61 35.59
N THR A 129 26.99 16.15 36.79
CA THR A 129 26.55 15.41 37.99
C THR A 129 25.42 16.16 38.71
N ILE A 130 24.46 15.42 39.28
CA ILE A 130 23.37 15.90 40.12
C ILE A 130 23.28 14.95 41.33
N SER A 131 23.43 15.47 42.56
CA SER A 131 23.33 14.65 43.80
C SER A 131 24.16 13.36 43.71
N ASP A 132 25.42 13.48 43.34
CA ASP A 132 26.40 12.39 43.14
C ASP A 132 26.07 11.40 42.00
N LYS A 133 24.98 11.63 41.26
CA LYS A 133 24.65 10.83 40.07
C LYS A 133 25.18 11.49 38.82
N LYS A 134 25.75 10.68 37.92
CA LYS A 134 26.19 11.13 36.61
C LYS A 134 24.97 11.47 35.74
N VAL A 135 25.02 12.62 35.09
CA VAL A 135 23.93 13.08 34.19
C VAL A 135 24.09 12.50 32.79
N ILE A 136 23.01 11.94 32.28
CA ILE A 136 22.91 11.46 30.91
C ILE A 136 21.90 12.34 30.16
N LEU A 137 22.34 13.02 29.10
CA LEU A 137 21.44 13.77 28.23
C LEU A 137 20.80 12.81 27.23
N VAL A 138 19.50 12.97 26.99
CA VAL A 138 18.77 12.19 25.97
C VAL A 138 18.05 13.18 25.04
N PHE A 139 18.45 13.24 23.79
CA PHE A 139 17.80 14.04 22.75
C PHE A 139 16.93 13.12 21.92
N ASP A 140 15.62 13.35 21.98
CA ASP A 140 14.60 12.52 21.29
C ASP A 140 13.99 13.29 20.10
N ASP A 141 13.53 12.57 19.08
CA ASP A 141 12.91 13.14 17.87
C ASP A 141 13.86 14.05 17.05
N LEU A 142 15.13 13.67 16.88
CA LEU A 142 16.13 14.48 16.16
C LEU A 142 15.66 14.88 14.76
N GLU A 143 14.98 13.99 14.05
CA GLU A 143 14.47 14.23 12.69
C GLU A 143 13.27 15.18 12.62
N ARG A 144 12.71 15.60 13.77
CA ARG A 144 11.53 16.48 13.86
C ARG A 144 11.85 17.93 14.20
N THR A 145 13.11 18.25 14.38
CA THR A 145 13.56 19.63 14.61
C THR A 145 13.45 20.47 13.34
N ASN A 146 13.35 21.79 13.53
CA ASN A 146 13.50 22.78 12.47
C ASN A 146 14.91 23.41 12.45
N ILE A 147 15.80 23.05 13.38
CA ILE A 147 17.20 23.47 13.39
C ILE A 147 17.96 22.70 12.31
N THR A 148 18.94 23.34 11.65
CA THR A 148 19.81 22.63 10.71
C THR A 148 20.55 21.50 11.42
N TYR A 149 20.73 20.36 10.77
CA TYR A 149 21.41 19.21 11.41
C TYR A 149 22.86 19.53 11.75
N THR A 150 23.53 20.39 10.98
CA THR A 150 24.89 20.88 11.25
C THR A 150 24.95 21.61 12.58
N ASP A 151 24.07 22.57 12.78
CA ASP A 151 24.06 23.39 13.99
C ASP A 151 23.62 22.58 15.22
N LEU A 152 22.62 21.75 15.04
CA LEU A 152 22.08 20.88 16.08
C LEU A 152 23.12 19.88 16.57
N LEU A 153 23.75 19.13 15.65
CA LEU A 153 24.78 18.16 15.99
C LEU A 153 26.01 18.85 16.58
N GLY A 154 26.39 20.04 16.09
CA GLY A 154 27.43 20.86 16.70
C GLY A 154 27.13 21.26 18.13
N CYS A 155 25.88 21.63 18.45
CA CYS A 155 25.43 21.91 19.81
C CYS A 155 25.46 20.67 20.70
N ILE A 156 25.05 19.51 20.17
CA ILE A 156 25.13 18.23 20.90
C ILE A 156 26.58 17.86 21.18
N ASN A 157 27.48 18.09 20.22
CA ASN A 157 28.91 17.84 20.40
C ASN A 157 29.52 18.70 21.53
N ASP A 158 29.08 19.95 21.65
CA ASP A 158 29.53 20.84 22.73
C ASP A 158 29.20 20.22 24.13
N TYR A 159 28.03 19.63 24.29
CA TYR A 159 27.70 18.90 25.50
C TYR A 159 28.58 17.67 25.72
N CYS A 160 28.93 16.93 24.67
CA CYS A 160 29.76 15.72 24.79
C CYS A 160 31.22 16.07 25.07
N GLU A 161 31.87 16.85 24.20
CA GLU A 161 33.31 17.08 24.26
C GLU A 161 33.71 18.15 25.29
N ASN A 162 33.01 19.30 25.31
CA ASN A 162 33.43 20.44 26.16
C ASN A 162 32.86 20.34 27.56
N GLN A 163 31.65 19.78 27.70
CA GLN A 163 30.98 19.71 29.02
C GLN A 163 30.94 18.28 29.59
N ASN A 164 31.51 17.30 28.89
CA ASN A 164 31.66 15.91 29.32
C ASN A 164 30.34 15.21 29.75
N PHE A 165 29.24 15.51 29.01
CA PHE A 165 27.97 14.78 29.20
C PHE A 165 27.92 13.53 28.33
N ASN A 166 27.61 12.40 28.91
CA ASN A 166 27.18 11.24 28.13
C ASN A 166 25.82 11.58 27.48
N THR A 167 25.75 11.44 26.17
CA THR A 167 24.59 11.89 25.39
C THR A 167 24.05 10.76 24.53
N ILE A 168 22.76 10.49 24.65
CA ILE A 168 22.03 9.52 23.82
C ILE A 168 21.13 10.30 22.87
N ILE A 169 21.25 10.04 21.59
CA ILE A 169 20.40 10.58 20.53
C ILE A 169 19.40 9.50 20.12
N VAL A 170 18.11 9.83 20.08
CA VAL A 170 17.05 8.94 19.57
C VAL A 170 16.51 9.55 18.28
N ALA A 171 16.63 8.82 17.18
CA ALA A 171 16.31 9.37 15.85
C ALA A 171 15.73 8.31 14.89
N ASN A 172 15.08 8.79 13.84
CA ASN A 172 14.89 8.07 12.59
C ASN A 172 15.90 8.61 11.56
N GLU A 173 17.01 7.90 11.39
CA GLU A 173 18.10 8.35 10.55
C GLU A 173 17.73 8.40 9.06
N GLU A 174 16.87 7.51 8.58
CA GLU A 174 16.40 7.54 7.20
C GLU A 174 15.64 8.83 6.90
N LYS A 175 14.80 9.28 7.83
CA LYS A 175 14.07 10.54 7.68
C LYS A 175 14.97 11.78 7.78
N ILE A 176 16.12 11.67 8.41
CA ILE A 176 17.15 12.71 8.40
C ILE A 176 17.75 12.80 6.99
N LYS A 177 18.14 11.67 6.40
CA LYS A 177 18.67 11.59 5.04
C LYS A 177 17.70 12.15 4.00
N ASP A 178 16.42 11.77 4.07
CA ASP A 178 15.37 12.28 3.18
C ASP A 178 15.24 13.82 3.19
N LYS A 179 15.52 14.45 4.33
CA LYS A 179 15.42 15.92 4.51
C LYS A 179 16.70 16.66 4.21
N THR A 180 17.81 15.97 4.07
CA THR A 180 19.13 16.60 3.92
C THR A 180 19.46 16.76 2.45
N ASN A 181 19.59 17.99 1.97
CA ASN A 181 19.98 18.29 0.60
C ASN A 181 21.44 17.90 0.27
N ASN A 182 22.26 17.59 1.28
CA ASN A 182 23.64 17.17 1.14
C ASN A 182 23.94 16.01 2.10
N GLU A 183 23.73 14.80 1.62
CA GLU A 183 23.89 13.55 2.39
C GLU A 183 25.35 13.34 2.83
N LEU A 184 26.33 13.74 1.99
CA LEU A 184 27.76 13.63 2.31
C LEU A 184 28.11 14.48 3.53
N LEU A 185 27.65 15.73 3.57
CA LEU A 185 27.90 16.63 4.69
C LEU A 185 27.30 16.09 6.01
N TYR A 186 26.12 15.50 5.95
CA TYR A 186 25.52 14.85 7.13
C TYR A 186 26.39 13.69 7.63
N HIS A 187 26.91 12.85 6.72
CA HIS A 187 27.79 11.74 7.09
C HIS A 187 29.09 12.20 7.74
N GLU A 188 29.76 13.23 7.20
CA GLU A 188 30.99 13.79 7.75
C GLU A 188 30.78 14.35 9.16
N ILE A 189 29.70 15.10 9.38
CA ILE A 189 29.39 15.67 10.70
C ILE A 189 29.01 14.57 11.68
N LYS A 190 28.21 13.60 11.27
CA LYS A 190 27.82 12.48 12.09
C LYS A 190 29.01 11.64 12.53
N GLU A 191 29.96 11.35 11.64
CA GLU A 191 31.19 10.59 11.96
C GLU A 191 31.96 11.21 13.11
N LYS A 192 32.05 12.55 13.13
CA LYS A 192 32.74 13.28 14.20
C LYS A 192 32.01 13.24 15.54
N ILE A 193 30.67 13.28 15.51
CA ILE A 193 29.86 13.56 16.71
C ILE A 193 29.26 12.29 17.29
N VAL A 194 28.93 11.30 16.45
CA VAL A 194 28.28 10.06 16.87
C VAL A 194 29.31 8.94 16.97
N GLN A 195 29.67 8.59 18.21
CA GLN A 195 30.62 7.52 18.48
C GLN A 195 30.15 6.16 17.96
N ARG A 196 28.83 5.88 18.10
CA ARG A 196 28.22 4.63 17.68
C ARG A 196 26.75 4.82 17.34
N VAL A 197 26.28 4.16 16.28
CA VAL A 197 24.87 4.01 15.97
C VAL A 197 24.41 2.60 16.30
N ILE A 198 23.32 2.49 17.05
CA ILE A 198 22.68 1.22 17.38
C ILE A 198 21.34 1.18 16.65
N PRO A 199 21.15 0.24 15.72
CA PRO A 199 19.86 0.03 15.09
C PRO A 199 18.88 -0.55 16.11
N PHE A 200 17.68 0.02 16.15
CA PHE A 200 16.62 -0.45 17.03
C PHE A 200 15.55 -1.18 16.22
N VAL A 201 15.36 -2.44 16.55
CA VAL A 201 14.23 -3.26 16.07
C VAL A 201 13.45 -3.68 17.32
N PRO A 202 12.13 -3.43 17.37
CA PRO A 202 11.32 -3.85 18.51
C PRO A 202 11.19 -5.37 18.59
N ASP A 203 11.03 -5.89 19.81
CA ASP A 203 10.51 -7.23 20.00
C ASP A 203 8.99 -7.19 19.70
N TYR A 204 8.63 -7.59 18.49
CA TYR A 204 7.24 -7.55 18.04
C TYR A 204 6.33 -8.47 18.86
N GLU A 205 6.83 -9.57 19.36
CA GLU A 205 6.07 -10.48 20.22
C GLU A 205 5.70 -9.81 21.55
N GLU A 206 6.68 -9.17 22.19
CA GLU A 206 6.47 -8.41 23.42
C GLU A 206 5.53 -7.21 23.16
N VAL A 207 5.72 -6.49 22.06
CA VAL A 207 4.89 -5.33 21.69
C VAL A 207 3.42 -5.72 21.51
N VAL A 208 3.16 -6.81 20.79
CA VAL A 208 1.78 -7.29 20.55
C VAL A 208 1.17 -7.75 21.85
N SER A 209 1.89 -8.54 22.68
CA SER A 209 1.41 -9.01 23.97
C SER A 209 1.02 -7.84 24.88
N ASN A 210 1.93 -6.88 25.08
CA ASN A 210 1.69 -5.70 25.91
C ASN A 210 0.55 -4.82 25.35
N SER A 211 0.39 -4.78 24.03
CA SER A 211 -0.70 -4.03 23.41
C SER A 211 -2.07 -4.64 23.71
N ILE A 212 -2.18 -5.98 23.63
CA ILE A 212 -3.41 -6.72 23.96
C ILE A 212 -3.70 -6.63 25.46
N GLU A 213 -2.69 -6.84 26.32
CA GLU A 213 -2.86 -6.81 27.77
C GLU A 213 -3.33 -5.45 28.28
N SER A 214 -2.72 -4.38 27.79
CA SER A 214 -3.02 -3.00 28.21
C SER A 214 -4.31 -2.43 27.59
N MET A 215 -4.93 -3.12 26.64
CA MET A 215 -6.11 -2.64 25.97
C MET A 215 -7.35 -2.78 26.87
N SER A 216 -8.13 -1.72 26.97
CA SER A 216 -9.47 -1.73 27.57
C SER A 216 -10.48 -2.08 26.50
N CYS A 217 -10.91 -3.33 26.44
CA CYS A 217 -11.85 -3.85 25.43
C CYS A 217 -12.72 -4.99 26.02
N GLY A 218 -13.72 -5.42 25.25
CA GLY A 218 -14.58 -6.55 25.63
C GLY A 218 -13.81 -7.86 25.82
N ILE A 219 -14.22 -8.70 26.77
CA ILE A 219 -13.54 -9.95 27.12
C ILE A 219 -13.41 -10.87 25.88
N LYS A 220 -14.51 -11.09 25.15
CA LYS A 220 -14.52 -11.93 23.95
C LYS A 220 -13.58 -11.41 22.84
N TYR A 221 -13.53 -10.10 22.68
CA TYR A 221 -12.61 -9.49 21.71
C TYR A 221 -11.15 -9.65 22.14
N LYS A 222 -10.87 -9.55 23.44
CA LYS A 222 -9.53 -9.77 23.96
C LYS A 222 -9.05 -11.22 23.78
N GLU A 223 -9.93 -12.19 24.03
CA GLU A 223 -9.68 -13.60 23.76
C GLU A 223 -9.39 -13.84 22.27
N PHE A 224 -10.21 -13.28 21.38
CA PHE A 224 -9.98 -13.34 19.95
C PHE A 224 -8.62 -12.76 19.51
N LEU A 225 -8.19 -11.63 20.08
CA LEU A 225 -6.87 -11.06 19.79
C LEU A 225 -5.73 -11.96 20.27
N ILE A 226 -5.89 -12.63 21.43
CA ILE A 226 -4.91 -13.58 21.98
C ILE A 226 -4.78 -14.79 21.05
N GLU A 227 -5.89 -15.35 20.57
CA GLU A 227 -5.90 -16.46 19.62
C GLU A 227 -5.21 -16.08 18.29
N ASN A 228 -5.38 -14.84 17.86
CA ASN A 228 -4.78 -14.30 16.64
C ASN A 228 -3.42 -13.60 16.84
N LYS A 229 -2.76 -13.81 18.00
CA LYS A 229 -1.48 -13.15 18.34
C LYS A 229 -0.41 -13.36 17.26
N LYS A 230 -0.29 -14.57 16.71
CA LYS A 230 0.70 -14.87 15.64
C LYS A 230 0.45 -14.06 14.39
N LEU A 231 -0.81 -13.92 14.00
CA LEU A 231 -1.22 -13.10 12.86
C LEU A 231 -0.88 -11.62 13.09
N LEU A 232 -1.15 -11.11 14.27
CA LEU A 232 -0.84 -9.72 14.64
C LEU A 232 0.66 -9.44 14.65
N ILE A 233 1.48 -10.40 15.13
CA ILE A 233 2.95 -10.31 15.06
C ILE A 233 3.39 -10.26 13.60
N LYS A 234 2.88 -11.15 12.75
CA LYS A 234 3.17 -11.18 11.32
C LYS A 234 2.84 -9.86 10.63
N ILE A 235 1.68 -9.28 10.90
CA ILE A 235 1.26 -7.98 10.34
C ILE A 235 2.22 -6.87 10.77
N LEU A 236 2.53 -6.77 12.07
CA LEU A 236 3.35 -5.68 12.61
C LEU A 236 4.83 -5.83 12.23
N SER A 237 5.36 -7.05 12.20
CA SER A 237 6.74 -7.32 11.76
C SER A 237 6.92 -7.22 10.24
N GLY A 238 5.84 -7.34 9.48
CA GLY A 238 5.89 -7.42 8.03
C GLY A 238 6.53 -8.70 7.51
N ASP A 239 6.63 -9.73 8.34
CA ASP A 239 7.23 -11.02 7.99
C ASP A 239 6.25 -11.86 7.14
N PHE A 240 6.06 -11.42 5.91
CA PHE A 240 5.36 -12.13 4.84
C PHE A 240 6.42 -12.81 3.96
N ASN A 241 6.08 -13.95 3.37
CA ASN A 241 7.03 -14.68 2.53
C ASN A 241 7.26 -13.96 1.19
N ASP A 242 8.06 -12.90 1.22
CA ASP A 242 8.35 -12.02 0.08
C ASP A 242 8.96 -12.76 -1.11
N TYR A 243 9.66 -13.86 -0.87
CA TYR A 243 10.20 -14.68 -1.94
C TYR A 243 9.09 -15.29 -2.80
N VAL A 244 8.05 -15.83 -2.18
CA VAL A 244 6.88 -16.38 -2.91
C VAL A 244 6.17 -15.30 -3.71
N ILE A 245 6.01 -14.10 -3.13
CA ILE A 245 5.41 -12.95 -3.81
C ILE A 245 6.20 -12.57 -5.06
N ILE A 246 7.52 -12.50 -4.93
CA ILE A 246 8.41 -12.12 -6.03
C ILE A 246 8.42 -13.20 -7.12
N GLU A 247 8.43 -14.48 -6.74
CA GLU A 247 8.39 -15.59 -7.71
C GLU A 247 7.02 -15.70 -8.41
N GLN A 248 5.91 -15.48 -7.71
CA GLN A 248 4.58 -15.41 -8.32
C GLN A 248 4.49 -14.24 -9.32
N TYR A 249 4.96 -13.06 -8.93
CA TYR A 249 5.02 -11.90 -9.82
C TYR A 249 5.86 -12.19 -11.07
N LYS A 250 6.97 -12.90 -10.92
CA LYS A 250 7.81 -13.34 -12.04
C LYS A 250 7.05 -14.31 -12.95
N ALA A 251 6.37 -15.31 -12.39
CA ALA A 251 5.65 -16.32 -13.16
C ALA A 251 4.48 -15.74 -13.98
N GLU A 252 3.77 -14.75 -13.41
CA GLU A 252 2.61 -14.12 -14.05
C GLU A 252 2.99 -13.15 -15.18
N ASN A 253 4.14 -12.47 -15.05
CA ASN A 253 4.48 -11.38 -15.95
C ASN A 253 5.54 -11.72 -17.00
N TYR A 254 6.17 -12.92 -16.94
CA TYR A 254 7.33 -13.19 -17.80
C TYR A 254 7.37 -14.59 -18.41
N LYS A 255 6.99 -14.71 -19.66
CA LYS A 255 7.45 -15.78 -20.56
C LYS A 255 8.82 -15.36 -21.11
N LEU A 256 9.88 -16.04 -20.67
CA LEU A 256 11.30 -15.73 -20.95
C LEU A 256 11.64 -15.90 -22.42
N ASP A 257 12.20 -14.88 -23.08
CA ASP A 257 12.99 -15.13 -24.29
C ASP A 257 13.95 -14.02 -24.78
N SER A 258 14.52 -13.12 -23.96
CA SER A 258 15.65 -12.31 -24.41
C SER A 258 16.47 -11.63 -23.29
N ILE A 259 17.76 -11.35 -23.57
CA ILE A 259 18.72 -10.69 -22.66
C ILE A 259 18.26 -9.27 -22.24
N LYS A 260 17.61 -8.51 -23.14
CA LYS A 260 17.05 -7.19 -22.83
C LYS A 260 15.95 -7.24 -21.76
N LYS A 261 15.15 -8.29 -21.75
CA LYS A 261 14.12 -8.52 -20.74
C LYS A 261 14.73 -8.82 -19.36
N ARG A 262 15.94 -9.34 -19.25
CA ARG A 262 16.60 -9.60 -17.97
C ARG A 262 16.97 -8.34 -17.18
N GLU A 263 17.38 -7.26 -17.84
CA GLU A 263 17.72 -5.99 -17.17
C GLU A 263 16.46 -5.23 -16.71
N GLU A 264 15.39 -5.28 -17.51
CA GLU A 264 14.08 -4.76 -17.11
C GLU A 264 13.53 -5.55 -15.92
N TYR A 265 13.72 -6.83 -15.89
CA TYR A 265 13.41 -7.76 -14.84
C TYR A 265 14.04 -7.39 -13.49
N GLN A 266 15.36 -7.20 -13.50
CA GLN A 266 16.09 -6.83 -12.30
C GLN A 266 15.60 -5.49 -11.72
N LYS A 267 15.33 -4.52 -12.59
CA LYS A 267 14.80 -3.22 -12.17
C LYS A 267 13.40 -3.31 -11.56
N GLU A 268 12.54 -4.16 -12.11
CA GLU A 268 11.19 -4.34 -11.55
C GLU A 268 11.20 -5.16 -10.26
N GLU A 269 12.06 -6.17 -10.15
CA GLU A 269 12.28 -6.90 -8.91
C GLU A 269 12.81 -5.97 -7.80
N GLU A 270 13.80 -5.12 -8.11
CA GLU A 270 14.31 -4.13 -7.17
C GLU A 270 13.21 -3.13 -6.75
N LYS A 271 12.36 -2.71 -7.69
CA LYS A 271 11.22 -1.84 -7.41
C LYS A 271 10.20 -2.52 -6.50
N LEU A 272 9.88 -3.80 -6.76
CA LEU A 272 8.97 -4.58 -5.92
C LEU A 272 9.57 -4.79 -4.52
N ARG A 273 10.83 -5.18 -4.41
CA ARG A 273 11.55 -5.31 -3.13
C ARG A 273 11.56 -3.98 -2.36
N GLY A 274 11.85 -2.87 -3.05
CA GLY A 274 11.80 -1.54 -2.46
C GLY A 274 10.41 -1.13 -2.00
N MET A 275 9.35 -1.60 -2.65
CA MET A 275 7.98 -1.38 -2.23
C MET A 275 7.63 -2.25 -1.01
N LEU A 276 7.96 -3.54 -1.00
CA LEU A 276 7.72 -4.45 0.12
C LEU A 276 8.45 -3.99 1.39
N ALA A 277 9.64 -3.43 1.24
CA ALA A 277 10.39 -2.81 2.36
C ALA A 277 9.71 -1.55 2.95
N ARG A 278 8.69 -1.01 2.29
CA ARG A 278 7.91 0.14 2.80
C ARG A 278 6.69 -0.24 3.62
N ARG A 279 6.51 -1.53 3.94
CA ARG A 279 5.43 -1.94 4.84
C ARG A 279 5.49 -1.15 6.14
N PRO A 280 4.37 -0.62 6.62
CA PRO A 280 4.38 0.16 7.85
C PRO A 280 4.53 -0.74 9.08
N HIS A 281 5.54 -0.44 9.91
CA HIS A 281 5.83 -1.12 11.20
C HIS A 281 5.50 -0.25 12.41
N ASN A 282 4.68 0.79 12.23
CA ASN A 282 4.39 1.77 13.27
C ASN A 282 3.48 1.19 14.37
N ILE A 283 4.02 0.98 15.57
CA ILE A 283 3.30 0.42 16.73
C ILE A 283 2.09 1.27 17.13
N ARG A 284 2.15 2.60 16.94
CA ARG A 284 1.02 3.48 17.24
C ARG A 284 -0.14 3.27 16.26
N SER A 285 0.17 3.15 14.98
CA SER A 285 -0.82 2.86 13.93
C SER A 285 -1.43 1.47 14.14
N PHE A 286 -0.61 0.49 14.51
CA PHE A 286 -1.05 -0.86 14.86
C PHE A 286 -2.01 -0.86 16.06
N LYS A 287 -1.66 -0.17 17.16
CA LYS A 287 -2.54 -0.05 18.34
C LYS A 287 -3.88 0.58 17.99
N CYS A 288 -3.87 1.64 17.18
CA CYS A 288 -5.12 2.24 16.69
C CYS A 288 -5.93 1.22 15.88
N ALA A 289 -5.29 0.46 14.98
CA ALA A 289 -5.99 -0.49 14.14
C ALA A 289 -6.67 -1.61 14.95
N ILE A 290 -5.98 -2.21 15.90
CA ILE A 290 -6.58 -3.26 16.75
C ILE A 290 -7.62 -2.69 17.73
N GLN A 291 -7.52 -1.41 18.13
CA GLN A 291 -8.53 -0.75 18.95
C GLN A 291 -9.81 -0.48 18.13
N ASP A 292 -9.67 0.05 16.93
CA ASP A 292 -10.79 0.35 16.05
C ASP A 292 -11.46 -0.93 15.54
N PHE A 293 -10.70 -2.02 15.36
CA PHE A 293 -11.25 -3.30 14.94
C PHE A 293 -12.25 -3.91 15.92
N GLU A 294 -12.24 -3.54 17.19
CA GLU A 294 -13.26 -4.00 18.15
C GLU A 294 -14.68 -3.67 17.66
N ARG A 295 -14.86 -2.47 17.10
CA ARG A 295 -16.16 -2.06 16.53
C ARG A 295 -16.54 -2.94 15.32
N VAL A 296 -15.56 -3.22 14.47
CA VAL A 296 -15.75 -4.10 13.31
C VAL A 296 -16.07 -5.52 13.77
N TYR A 297 -15.29 -6.06 14.71
CA TYR A 297 -15.49 -7.39 15.30
C TYR A 297 -16.91 -7.58 15.83
N ASN A 298 -17.38 -6.63 16.66
CA ASN A 298 -18.72 -6.68 17.18
C ASN A 298 -19.78 -6.69 16.08
N LYS A 299 -19.57 -5.87 15.03
CA LYS A 299 -20.48 -5.82 13.88
C LYS A 299 -20.47 -7.11 13.06
N LEU A 300 -19.33 -7.74 12.88
CA LEU A 300 -19.20 -9.04 12.21
C LEU A 300 -19.94 -10.15 12.99
N ILE A 301 -19.71 -10.22 14.31
CA ILE A 301 -20.38 -11.20 15.19
C ILE A 301 -21.91 -10.99 15.20
N GLU A 302 -22.39 -9.74 15.27
CA GLU A 302 -23.84 -9.40 15.17
C GLU A 302 -24.47 -9.92 13.87
N ASN A 303 -23.72 -9.93 12.77
CA ASN A 303 -24.17 -10.42 11.46
C ASN A 303 -23.88 -11.91 11.23
N GLY A 304 -23.39 -12.66 12.25
CA GLY A 304 -23.23 -14.11 12.20
C GLY A 304 -21.89 -14.61 11.66
N ILE A 305 -20.89 -13.75 11.44
CA ILE A 305 -19.53 -14.17 11.11
C ILE A 305 -18.90 -14.81 12.33
N GLN A 306 -18.44 -16.05 12.22
CA GLN A 306 -17.80 -16.76 13.34
C GLN A 306 -16.29 -16.60 13.34
N ASP A 307 -15.62 -16.67 12.17
CA ASP A 307 -14.18 -16.43 12.03
C ASP A 307 -13.92 -15.03 11.49
N CYS A 308 -13.34 -14.20 12.36
CA CYS A 308 -12.98 -12.82 12.02
C CYS A 308 -11.49 -12.64 11.71
N SER A 309 -10.69 -13.71 11.62
CA SER A 309 -9.22 -13.65 11.47
C SER A 309 -8.78 -12.95 10.17
N ASN A 310 -9.37 -13.31 9.05
CA ASN A 310 -9.08 -12.67 7.76
C ASN A 310 -9.58 -11.22 7.69
N TRP A 311 -10.68 -10.91 8.37
CA TRP A 311 -11.17 -9.54 8.53
C TRP A 311 -10.20 -8.69 9.35
N LEU A 312 -9.64 -9.26 10.43
CA LEU A 312 -8.61 -8.62 11.24
C LEU A 312 -7.35 -8.32 10.40
N LEU A 313 -6.90 -9.29 9.59
CA LEU A 313 -5.78 -9.13 8.68
C LEU A 313 -6.03 -7.96 7.72
N SER A 314 -7.12 -8.03 6.95
CA SER A 314 -7.44 -7.04 5.92
C SER A 314 -7.62 -5.64 6.49
N PHE A 315 -8.38 -5.52 7.58
CA PHE A 315 -8.63 -4.24 8.26
C PHE A 315 -7.34 -3.62 8.81
N THR A 316 -6.52 -4.42 9.51
CA THR A 316 -5.29 -3.92 10.15
C THR A 316 -4.28 -3.48 9.12
N CYS A 317 -4.07 -4.26 8.04
CA CYS A 317 -3.19 -3.89 6.94
C CYS A 317 -3.66 -2.60 6.24
N LEU A 318 -4.96 -2.48 5.95
CA LEU A 318 -5.53 -1.28 5.33
C LEU A 318 -5.35 -0.05 6.22
N MET A 319 -5.67 -0.16 7.51
CA MET A 319 -5.56 0.93 8.48
C MET A 319 -4.10 1.40 8.65
N MET A 320 -3.16 0.46 8.78
CA MET A 320 -1.74 0.80 8.89
C MET A 320 -1.21 1.49 7.63
N THR A 321 -1.61 0.99 6.46
CA THR A 321 -1.22 1.56 5.15
C THR A 321 -1.81 2.96 4.95
N ASN A 322 -3.07 3.16 5.35
CA ASN A 322 -3.72 4.49 5.33
C ASN A 322 -3.00 5.49 6.24
N LYS A 323 -2.71 5.10 7.49
CA LYS A 323 -1.98 5.95 8.45
C LYS A 323 -0.53 6.26 8.02
N ALA A 324 0.07 5.41 7.21
CA ALA A 324 1.38 5.64 6.61
C ALA A 324 1.33 6.58 5.38
N GLY A 325 0.14 6.97 4.91
CA GLY A 325 -0.04 7.82 3.73
C GLY A 325 0.28 7.11 2.40
N LEU A 326 0.23 5.77 2.39
CA LEU A 326 0.53 4.96 1.21
C LEU A 326 -0.70 4.66 0.35
N ILE A 327 -1.91 4.97 0.84
CA ILE A 327 -3.16 4.83 0.06
C ILE A 327 -3.37 6.11 -0.73
N ARG A 328 -3.52 5.96 -2.04
CA ARG A 328 -3.93 7.03 -2.94
C ARG A 328 -5.36 6.78 -3.39
N GLU A 329 -6.26 7.71 -3.09
CA GLU A 329 -7.60 7.69 -3.64
C GLU A 329 -7.52 7.85 -5.16
N SER A 330 -8.06 6.89 -5.90
CA SER A 330 -8.32 7.09 -7.30
C SER A 330 -9.79 7.52 -7.47
N SER A 331 -10.00 8.77 -7.79
CA SER A 331 -11.32 9.36 -8.06
C SER A 331 -12.03 8.80 -9.30
N ARG A 332 -11.45 7.81 -9.97
CA ARG A 332 -11.90 7.35 -11.29
C ARG A 332 -13.07 6.36 -11.29
N TYR A 333 -13.35 5.70 -10.18
CA TYR A 333 -14.41 4.69 -10.13
C TYR A 333 -15.23 4.88 -8.87
N GLY A 334 -16.31 5.59 -8.98
CA GLY A 334 -17.20 6.10 -7.94
C GLY A 334 -17.57 5.21 -6.74
N ASN A 335 -17.08 3.97 -6.63
CA ASN A 335 -17.29 3.08 -5.50
C ASN A 335 -16.18 2.00 -5.34
N LEU A 336 -15.16 1.95 -6.19
CA LEU A 336 -14.04 1.02 -6.00
C LEU A 336 -12.83 1.80 -5.48
N PHE A 337 -12.57 1.67 -4.20
CA PHE A 337 -11.29 2.04 -3.63
C PHE A 337 -10.25 1.06 -4.21
N LEU A 338 -9.34 1.56 -5.03
CA LEU A 338 -8.22 0.76 -5.53
C LEU A 338 -7.25 0.50 -4.37
N TYR A 339 -7.39 -0.66 -3.74
CA TYR A 339 -6.45 -1.18 -2.75
C TYR A 339 -5.12 -1.66 -3.36
N LEU A 340 -4.83 -1.30 -4.61
CA LEU A 340 -3.68 -1.78 -5.36
C LEU A 340 -2.36 -1.72 -4.61
N ASP A 341 -2.18 -0.72 -3.73
CA ASP A 341 -0.96 -0.61 -2.94
C ASP A 341 -1.00 -1.52 -1.70
N VAL A 342 -2.17 -1.72 -1.08
CA VAL A 342 -2.34 -2.67 0.04
C VAL A 342 -2.17 -4.11 -0.44
N GLU A 343 -2.78 -4.45 -1.56
CA GLU A 343 -2.68 -5.77 -2.18
C GLU A 343 -1.25 -6.12 -2.58
N LYS A 344 -0.50 -5.16 -3.11
CA LYS A 344 0.92 -5.34 -3.43
C LYS A 344 1.80 -5.46 -2.19
N LEU A 345 1.48 -4.70 -1.12
CA LEU A 345 2.20 -4.75 0.14
C LEU A 345 1.89 -6.03 0.92
N TYR A 346 0.64 -6.52 0.83
CA TYR A 346 0.13 -7.66 1.59
C TYR A 346 -0.67 -8.61 0.68
N PRO A 347 -0.02 -9.48 -0.10
CA PRO A 347 -0.69 -10.38 -1.03
C PRO A 347 -1.73 -11.31 -0.39
N GLU A 348 -1.54 -11.66 0.89
CA GLU A 348 -2.52 -12.46 1.63
C GLU A 348 -3.85 -11.71 1.82
N VAL A 349 -3.82 -10.38 1.86
CA VAL A 349 -5.04 -9.55 1.89
C VAL A 349 -5.76 -9.57 0.55
N PHE A 350 -5.02 -9.61 -0.55
CA PHE A 350 -5.58 -9.72 -1.90
C PHE A 350 -6.36 -11.02 -2.08
N ASN A 351 -5.76 -12.14 -1.70
CA ASN A 351 -6.39 -13.46 -1.84
C ASN A 351 -7.60 -13.63 -0.93
N ALA A 352 -7.63 -12.95 0.20
CA ALA A 352 -8.69 -13.09 1.19
C ALA A 352 -9.89 -12.15 0.98
N ASN A 353 -9.69 -10.96 0.40
CA ASN A 353 -10.69 -9.90 0.12
C ASN A 353 -11.78 -9.70 1.21
N PHE A 354 -11.39 -9.79 2.48
CA PHE A 354 -12.28 -9.72 3.65
C PHE A 354 -12.46 -8.27 4.11
N ILE A 355 -12.89 -7.39 3.21
CA ILE A 355 -13.22 -6.02 3.58
C ILE A 355 -14.41 -5.53 2.75
N VAL A 356 -15.37 -4.89 3.42
CA VAL A 356 -16.53 -4.28 2.76
C VAL A 356 -16.33 -2.78 2.60
N ASN A 357 -17.02 -2.18 1.62
CA ASN A 357 -16.90 -0.75 1.34
C ASN A 357 -17.21 0.14 2.55
N GLY A 358 -18.15 -0.25 3.38
CA GLY A 358 -18.49 0.49 4.59
C GLY A 358 -17.34 0.60 5.59
N PHE A 359 -16.53 -0.46 5.76
CA PHE A 359 -15.33 -0.42 6.60
C PHE A 359 -14.24 0.46 5.97
N SER A 360 -14.09 0.37 4.65
CA SER A 360 -13.12 1.20 3.93
C SER A 360 -13.44 2.68 4.03
N LYS A 361 -14.70 3.06 3.82
CA LYS A 361 -15.16 4.44 4.00
C LYS A 361 -14.93 4.95 5.42
N TRP A 362 -15.14 4.09 6.41
CA TRP A 362 -14.85 4.45 7.78
C TRP A 362 -13.34 4.68 8.02
N ILE A 363 -12.48 3.82 7.52
CA ILE A 363 -11.02 3.99 7.64
C ILE A 363 -10.54 5.26 6.95
N LEU A 364 -11.04 5.53 5.75
CA LEU A 364 -10.55 6.63 4.90
C LEU A 364 -11.19 7.98 5.24
N HIS A 365 -12.48 7.99 5.55
CA HIS A 365 -13.28 9.23 5.69
C HIS A 365 -13.93 9.39 7.06
N GLY A 366 -13.85 8.40 7.94
CA GLY A 366 -14.54 8.41 9.23
C GLY A 366 -16.06 8.14 9.14
N GLU A 367 -16.56 7.73 7.98
CA GLU A 367 -17.98 7.51 7.73
C GLU A 367 -18.40 6.08 8.07
N TRP A 368 -19.11 5.91 9.19
CA TRP A 368 -19.69 4.65 9.59
C TRP A 368 -21.19 4.62 9.30
N ASN A 369 -21.65 3.72 8.43
CA ASN A 369 -23.06 3.49 8.15
C ASN A 369 -23.45 2.04 8.46
N ASP A 370 -24.18 1.85 9.54
CA ASP A 370 -24.52 0.56 10.13
C ASP A 370 -25.38 -0.31 9.20
N GLU A 371 -26.35 0.28 8.51
CA GLU A 371 -27.26 -0.43 7.61
C GLU A 371 -26.54 -0.90 6.33
N VAL A 372 -25.70 -0.03 5.77
CA VAL A 372 -24.91 -0.36 4.57
C VAL A 372 -23.94 -1.48 4.88
N ILE A 373 -23.20 -1.37 5.99
CA ILE A 373 -22.24 -2.38 6.43
C ILE A 373 -22.93 -3.74 6.63
N SER A 374 -24.08 -3.78 7.32
CA SER A 374 -24.82 -5.03 7.53
C SER A 374 -25.28 -5.65 6.21
N LYS A 375 -25.77 -4.84 5.27
CA LYS A 375 -26.17 -5.35 3.94
C LYS A 375 -24.97 -5.95 3.18
N GLU A 376 -23.82 -5.27 3.21
CA GLU A 376 -22.60 -5.76 2.54
C GLU A 376 -22.07 -7.04 3.17
N ILE A 377 -22.10 -7.17 4.51
CA ILE A 377 -21.72 -8.41 5.22
C ILE A 377 -22.70 -9.55 4.86
N ASN A 378 -24.01 -9.28 4.78
CA ASN A 378 -24.98 -10.31 4.39
C ASN A 378 -24.76 -10.79 2.95
N VAL A 379 -24.45 -9.89 2.01
CA VAL A 379 -24.07 -10.26 0.63
C VAL A 379 -22.81 -11.13 0.62
N PHE A 380 -21.84 -10.82 1.49
CA PHE A 380 -20.64 -11.64 1.65
C PHE A 380 -20.98 -13.04 2.16
N LEU A 381 -21.81 -13.16 3.21
CA LEU A 381 -22.27 -14.43 3.77
C LEU A 381 -23.09 -15.26 2.77
N GLU A 382 -23.92 -14.61 1.95
CA GLU A 382 -24.66 -15.28 0.90
C GLU A 382 -23.74 -15.89 -0.16
N LYS A 383 -22.66 -15.17 -0.53
CA LYS A 383 -21.63 -15.69 -1.43
C LYS A 383 -20.86 -16.87 -0.83
N GLU A 384 -20.52 -16.84 0.47
CA GLU A 384 -19.86 -17.95 1.14
C GLU A 384 -20.80 -19.17 1.32
N LYS A 385 -22.07 -18.95 1.60
CA LYS A 385 -23.07 -20.05 1.72
C LYS A 385 -23.40 -20.70 0.38
N ALA A 386 -23.18 -20.01 -0.72
CA ALA A 386 -23.46 -20.50 -2.07
C ALA A 386 -22.37 -21.42 -2.64
N ALA A 387 -21.26 -21.61 -1.98
CA ALA A 387 -20.20 -22.51 -2.43
C ALA A 387 -20.54 -23.98 -2.15
N THR A 388 -21.55 -24.49 -2.86
CA THR A 388 -21.75 -25.94 -2.94
C THR A 388 -20.55 -26.59 -3.66
N PRO A 389 -20.29 -27.91 -3.47
CA PRO A 389 -19.26 -28.63 -4.23
C PRO A 389 -19.30 -28.33 -5.74
N PHE A 390 -20.50 -28.19 -6.28
CA PHE A 390 -20.76 -27.80 -7.67
C PHE A 390 -20.23 -26.37 -7.97
N GLU A 391 -20.56 -25.37 -7.15
CA GLU A 391 -20.12 -23.98 -7.38
C GLU A 391 -18.59 -23.82 -7.26
N ILE A 392 -17.96 -24.60 -6.38
CA ILE A 392 -16.50 -24.63 -6.25
C ILE A 392 -15.86 -25.16 -7.55
N LEU A 393 -16.31 -26.30 -8.04
CA LEU A 393 -15.81 -26.90 -9.28
C LEU A 393 -16.07 -26.06 -10.53
N LYS A 394 -17.11 -25.23 -10.50
CA LYS A 394 -17.47 -24.30 -11.55
C LYS A 394 -16.56 -23.07 -11.62
N THR A 395 -15.82 -22.76 -10.55
CA THR A 395 -15.05 -21.54 -10.40
C THR A 395 -13.56 -21.74 -10.18
N HIS A 396 -13.13 -22.91 -9.66
CA HIS A 396 -11.76 -23.22 -9.30
C HIS A 396 -11.17 -24.36 -10.13
N ASN A 397 -9.85 -24.37 -10.29
CA ASN A 397 -9.13 -25.48 -10.89
C ASN A 397 -9.03 -26.64 -9.89
N LEU A 398 -9.03 -27.88 -10.40
CA LEU A 398 -9.02 -29.09 -9.59
C LEU A 398 -7.90 -29.12 -8.51
N PRO A 399 -6.67 -28.67 -8.77
CA PRO A 399 -5.60 -28.64 -7.76
C PRO A 399 -5.85 -27.70 -6.57
N GLU A 400 -6.84 -26.83 -6.67
CA GLU A 400 -7.22 -25.85 -5.63
C GLU A 400 -8.37 -26.37 -4.75
N ILE A 401 -8.87 -27.60 -5.03
CA ILE A 401 -10.10 -28.14 -4.46
C ILE A 401 -9.79 -29.33 -3.55
N ASN A 402 -10.48 -29.40 -2.40
CA ASN A 402 -10.40 -30.55 -1.51
C ASN A 402 -11.00 -31.81 -2.16
N GLU A 403 -10.29 -32.94 -2.11
CA GLU A 403 -10.66 -34.19 -2.79
C GLU A 403 -12.04 -34.73 -2.38
N GLU A 404 -12.44 -34.52 -1.11
CA GLU A 404 -13.68 -35.03 -0.53
C GLU A 404 -14.95 -34.52 -1.22
N ILE A 405 -14.88 -33.33 -1.87
CA ILE A 405 -16.04 -32.70 -2.52
C ILE A 405 -16.07 -32.93 -4.04
N ILE A 406 -14.99 -33.49 -4.61
CA ILE A 406 -14.83 -33.58 -6.08
C ILE A 406 -15.88 -34.51 -6.69
N ASP A 407 -16.09 -35.71 -6.15
CA ASP A 407 -17.01 -36.72 -6.74
C ASP A 407 -18.46 -36.23 -6.75
N GLU A 408 -18.93 -35.64 -5.64
CA GLU A 408 -20.28 -35.08 -5.53
C GLU A 408 -20.45 -33.85 -6.44
N GLY A 409 -19.56 -32.90 -6.32
CA GLY A 409 -19.62 -31.67 -7.09
C GLY A 409 -19.45 -31.87 -8.59
N PHE A 410 -18.64 -32.87 -9.01
CA PHE A 410 -18.44 -33.18 -10.42
C PHE A 410 -19.67 -33.87 -11.06
N LYS A 411 -20.41 -34.70 -10.27
CA LYS A 411 -21.69 -35.26 -10.73
C LYS A 411 -22.72 -34.18 -11.02
N ASP A 412 -22.85 -33.22 -10.12
CA ASP A 412 -23.76 -32.08 -10.31
C ASP A 412 -23.30 -31.18 -11.47
N LEU A 413 -21.98 -30.95 -11.61
CA LEU A 413 -21.41 -30.19 -12.71
C LEU A 413 -21.74 -30.86 -14.06
N LEU A 414 -21.65 -32.17 -14.17
CA LEU A 414 -22.02 -32.90 -15.40
C LEU A 414 -23.46 -32.71 -15.80
N VAL A 415 -24.39 -32.57 -14.86
CA VAL A 415 -25.82 -32.29 -15.16
C VAL A 415 -25.93 -30.95 -15.90
N GLU A 416 -25.28 -29.93 -15.40
CA GLU A 416 -25.30 -28.57 -15.97
C GLU A 416 -24.49 -28.48 -17.29
N VAL A 417 -23.39 -29.22 -17.41
CA VAL A 417 -22.60 -29.38 -18.64
C VAL A 417 -23.48 -29.96 -19.74
N TYR A 418 -24.23 -31.04 -19.47
CA TYR A 418 -25.08 -31.67 -20.47
C TYR A 418 -26.35 -30.86 -20.79
N ALA A 419 -26.85 -30.11 -19.82
CA ALA A 419 -27.98 -29.20 -20.02
C ALA A 419 -27.65 -27.99 -20.92
N GLY A 420 -26.40 -27.57 -20.95
CA GLY A 420 -25.95 -26.36 -21.66
C GLY A 420 -26.11 -25.08 -20.86
N ASN A 421 -26.03 -25.18 -19.53
CA ASN A 421 -26.26 -24.08 -18.61
C ASN A 421 -24.97 -23.36 -18.18
N LEU A 422 -23.79 -23.86 -18.57
CA LEU A 422 -22.51 -23.23 -18.28
C LEU A 422 -22.15 -22.15 -19.30
N SER A 423 -21.44 -21.13 -18.86
CA SER A 423 -20.77 -20.19 -19.79
C SER A 423 -19.63 -20.88 -20.54
N LEU A 424 -19.17 -20.33 -21.65
CA LEU A 424 -18.08 -20.92 -22.42
C LEU A 424 -16.76 -20.96 -21.63
N ASP A 425 -16.51 -19.99 -20.75
CA ASP A 425 -15.35 -20.00 -19.84
C ASP A 425 -15.43 -21.10 -18.78
N GLU A 426 -16.63 -21.40 -18.27
CA GLU A 426 -16.85 -22.51 -17.35
C GLU A 426 -16.70 -23.86 -18.05
N TYR A 427 -17.07 -23.99 -19.32
CA TYR A 427 -16.76 -25.18 -20.12
C TYR A 427 -15.25 -25.38 -20.30
N ILE A 428 -14.48 -24.29 -20.53
CA ILE A 428 -13.02 -24.39 -20.61
C ILE A 428 -12.42 -24.80 -19.26
N LEU A 429 -12.93 -24.27 -18.16
CA LEU A 429 -12.51 -24.69 -16.82
C LEU A 429 -12.83 -26.16 -16.56
N PHE A 430 -14.00 -26.63 -16.98
CA PHE A 430 -14.38 -28.04 -16.92
C PHE A 430 -13.37 -28.91 -17.69
N LEU A 431 -12.97 -28.53 -18.92
CA LEU A 431 -11.95 -29.24 -19.70
C LEU A 431 -10.59 -29.25 -18.99
N ASN A 432 -10.19 -28.12 -18.41
CA ASN A 432 -8.96 -28.03 -17.62
C ASN A 432 -9.02 -28.97 -16.40
N ASN A 433 -10.16 -29.03 -15.71
CA ASN A 433 -10.35 -29.94 -14.56
C ASN A 433 -10.30 -31.41 -14.98
N CYS A 434 -10.80 -31.77 -16.16
CA CYS A 434 -10.62 -33.12 -16.72
C CYS A 434 -9.14 -33.41 -17.03
N CYS A 435 -8.40 -32.45 -17.54
CA CYS A 435 -6.96 -32.59 -17.76
C CYS A 435 -6.21 -32.75 -16.43
N TYR A 436 -6.47 -31.88 -15.45
CA TYR A 436 -5.85 -31.96 -14.12
C TYR A 436 -6.15 -33.28 -13.41
N SER A 437 -7.36 -33.85 -13.54
CA SER A 437 -7.67 -35.12 -12.93
C SER A 437 -6.72 -36.25 -13.35
N ARG A 438 -6.31 -36.27 -14.62
CA ARG A 438 -5.32 -37.23 -15.12
C ARG A 438 -3.91 -36.95 -14.59
N ILE A 439 -3.53 -35.67 -14.50
CA ILE A 439 -2.21 -35.29 -13.99
C ILE A 439 -2.06 -35.64 -12.51
N TYR A 440 -3.13 -35.45 -11.73
CA TYR A 440 -3.12 -35.70 -10.28
C TYR A 440 -3.68 -37.06 -9.88
N ASN A 441 -4.03 -37.94 -10.86
CA ASN A 441 -4.64 -39.27 -10.66
C ASN A 441 -5.89 -39.21 -9.80
N VAL A 442 -6.74 -38.23 -10.03
CA VAL A 442 -8.05 -38.10 -9.38
C VAL A 442 -9.12 -38.78 -10.25
N ASP A 443 -9.85 -39.72 -9.68
CA ASP A 443 -10.94 -40.40 -10.39
C ASP A 443 -12.15 -39.48 -10.54
N LEU A 444 -12.59 -39.27 -11.78
CA LEU A 444 -13.81 -38.52 -12.09
C LEU A 444 -14.93 -39.47 -12.55
N PRO A 445 -16.20 -39.07 -12.39
CA PRO A 445 -17.31 -39.77 -12.98
C PRO A 445 -17.17 -39.92 -14.50
N THR A 446 -17.71 -41.02 -15.05
CA THR A 446 -17.65 -41.26 -16.50
C THR A 446 -18.34 -40.14 -17.29
N ILE A 447 -17.59 -39.50 -18.21
CA ILE A 447 -18.07 -38.38 -18.99
C ILE A 447 -18.59 -38.84 -20.35
N ASN A 448 -19.79 -38.42 -20.72
CA ASN A 448 -20.35 -38.61 -22.05
C ASN A 448 -20.04 -37.39 -22.93
N TRP A 449 -18.97 -37.47 -23.72
CA TRP A 449 -18.47 -36.37 -24.54
C TRP A 449 -19.42 -35.90 -25.62
N GLU A 450 -20.33 -36.76 -26.11
CA GLU A 450 -21.37 -36.39 -27.06
C GLU A 450 -22.39 -35.45 -26.41
N LYS A 451 -22.79 -35.72 -25.18
CA LYS A 451 -23.66 -34.84 -24.40
C LYS A 451 -22.96 -33.51 -24.06
N VAL A 452 -21.65 -33.53 -23.82
CA VAL A 452 -20.88 -32.28 -23.61
C VAL A 452 -20.91 -31.40 -24.85
N ARG A 453 -20.65 -32.00 -26.04
CA ARG A 453 -20.74 -31.27 -27.32
C ARG A 453 -22.15 -30.71 -27.58
N ASP A 454 -23.18 -31.46 -27.25
CA ASP A 454 -24.56 -30.98 -27.39
C ASP A 454 -24.90 -29.85 -26.41
N GLY A 455 -24.40 -29.92 -25.18
CA GLY A 455 -24.54 -28.88 -24.16
C GLY A 455 -23.93 -27.55 -24.64
N ILE A 456 -22.70 -27.60 -25.14
CA ILE A 456 -22.04 -26.38 -25.69
C ILE A 456 -22.80 -25.81 -26.88
N ARG A 457 -23.26 -26.66 -27.80
CA ARG A 457 -24.05 -26.18 -28.96
C ARG A 457 -25.36 -25.53 -28.53
N LYS A 458 -26.00 -26.02 -27.45
CA LYS A 458 -27.20 -25.38 -26.86
C LYS A 458 -26.84 -24.01 -26.29
N GLN A 459 -25.75 -23.91 -25.54
CA GLN A 459 -25.28 -22.65 -24.97
C GLN A 459 -24.95 -21.62 -26.05
N ILE A 460 -24.22 -22.02 -27.10
CA ILE A 460 -23.92 -21.14 -28.23
C ILE A 460 -25.21 -20.64 -28.89
N LYS A 461 -26.19 -21.53 -29.14
CA LYS A 461 -27.49 -21.13 -29.66
C LYS A 461 -28.23 -20.14 -28.75
N TYR A 462 -28.13 -20.33 -27.45
CA TYR A 462 -28.71 -19.42 -26.46
C TYR A 462 -28.03 -18.04 -26.51
N LEU A 463 -26.70 -18.00 -26.55
CA LEU A 463 -25.93 -16.74 -26.67
C LEU A 463 -26.31 -15.97 -27.94
N VAL A 464 -26.33 -16.63 -29.08
CA VAL A 464 -26.72 -16.04 -30.36
C VAL A 464 -28.17 -15.52 -30.33
N LYS A 465 -29.10 -16.29 -29.75
CA LYS A 465 -30.52 -15.94 -29.74
C LYS A 465 -30.87 -14.83 -28.75
N SER A 466 -30.19 -14.79 -27.59
CA SER A 466 -30.51 -13.88 -26.49
C SER A 466 -29.77 -12.55 -26.55
N ASP A 467 -28.90 -12.37 -27.53
CA ASP A 467 -28.02 -11.19 -27.66
C ASP A 467 -27.17 -10.97 -26.37
N LYS A 468 -26.99 -12.03 -25.55
CA LYS A 468 -26.17 -12.00 -24.34
C LYS A 468 -24.73 -12.28 -24.69
N LYS A 469 -23.83 -11.54 -24.04
CA LYS A 469 -22.39 -11.74 -24.19
C LYS A 469 -21.95 -13.04 -23.54
N ASP A 470 -20.97 -13.70 -24.14
CA ASP A 470 -20.07 -14.61 -23.45
C ASP A 470 -19.35 -13.83 -22.32
N SER A 471 -18.89 -14.51 -21.28
CA SER A 471 -18.33 -13.86 -20.09
C SER A 471 -17.19 -12.85 -20.40
N HIS A 472 -16.93 -11.92 -19.49
CA HIS A 472 -15.96 -10.83 -19.69
C HIS A 472 -14.50 -11.29 -19.71
N SER A 473 -14.20 -12.49 -19.21
CA SER A 473 -12.87 -13.10 -19.25
C SER A 473 -12.88 -14.22 -20.31
N HIS A 474 -12.25 -14.00 -21.44
CA HIS A 474 -12.13 -15.07 -22.43
C HIS A 474 -10.95 -15.96 -22.05
N ARG A 475 -11.24 -17.05 -21.32
CA ARG A 475 -10.26 -18.12 -21.14
C ARG A 475 -10.01 -18.80 -22.47
N MET A 476 -8.74 -18.98 -22.84
CA MET A 476 -8.32 -19.69 -24.03
C MET A 476 -7.31 -20.76 -23.65
N ILE A 477 -7.35 -21.91 -24.35
CA ILE A 477 -6.33 -22.95 -24.23
C ILE A 477 -5.36 -22.71 -25.39
N GLY A 478 -4.08 -22.52 -25.09
CA GLY A 478 -3.05 -22.36 -26.12
C GLY A 478 -2.90 -23.61 -26.98
N ASP A 479 -2.62 -23.44 -28.26
CA ASP A 479 -2.42 -24.56 -29.18
C ASP A 479 -1.24 -25.48 -28.73
N ASP A 480 -0.25 -24.93 -28.05
CA ASP A 480 0.87 -25.65 -27.42
C ASP A 480 0.41 -26.62 -26.30
N SER A 481 -0.77 -26.40 -25.75
CA SER A 481 -1.33 -27.24 -24.67
C SER A 481 -2.14 -28.43 -25.20
N LYS A 482 -2.28 -28.61 -26.51
CA LYS A 482 -3.06 -29.67 -27.14
C LYS A 482 -2.65 -31.08 -26.66
N GLU A 483 -1.38 -31.30 -26.42
CA GLU A 483 -0.82 -32.59 -25.99
C GLU A 483 -1.34 -33.08 -24.63
N TYR A 484 -1.83 -32.16 -23.78
CA TYR A 484 -2.37 -32.48 -22.45
C TYR A 484 -3.85 -32.89 -22.48
N PHE A 485 -4.54 -32.67 -23.61
CA PHE A 485 -5.97 -32.95 -23.77
C PHE A 485 -6.19 -34.21 -24.61
N THR A 486 -7.24 -34.97 -24.28
CA THR A 486 -7.70 -36.08 -25.12
C THR A 486 -8.34 -35.55 -26.42
N GLU A 487 -8.51 -36.43 -27.42
CA GLU A 487 -9.16 -36.04 -28.68
C GLU A 487 -10.59 -35.54 -28.47
N ASP A 488 -11.32 -36.12 -27.53
CA ASP A 488 -12.68 -35.70 -27.18
C ASP A 488 -12.69 -34.30 -26.55
N GLU A 489 -11.84 -34.07 -25.57
CA GLU A 489 -11.69 -32.75 -24.89
C GLU A 489 -11.30 -31.67 -25.89
N TRP A 490 -10.30 -31.97 -26.74
CA TRP A 490 -9.85 -31.03 -27.76
C TRP A 490 -10.94 -30.73 -28.78
N SER A 491 -11.73 -31.73 -29.20
CA SER A 491 -12.85 -31.53 -30.11
C SER A 491 -13.94 -30.62 -29.52
N VAL A 492 -14.16 -30.73 -28.20
CA VAL A 492 -15.07 -29.84 -27.46
C VAL A 492 -14.54 -28.42 -27.42
N TYR A 493 -13.25 -28.24 -27.14
CA TYR A 493 -12.61 -26.93 -27.16
C TYR A 493 -12.66 -26.27 -28.54
N GLN A 494 -12.48 -27.04 -29.62
CA GLN A 494 -12.56 -26.52 -30.99
C GLN A 494 -13.93 -25.90 -31.30
N ILE A 495 -15.04 -26.46 -30.79
CA ILE A 495 -16.38 -25.86 -30.95
C ILE A 495 -16.45 -24.46 -30.33
N ILE A 496 -15.83 -24.29 -29.15
CA ILE A 496 -15.79 -22.99 -28.47
C ILE A 496 -14.88 -22.02 -29.24
N LYS A 497 -13.70 -22.50 -29.67
CA LYS A 497 -12.71 -21.72 -30.43
C LYS A 497 -13.32 -21.25 -31.76
N GLU A 498 -13.92 -22.15 -32.55
CA GLU A 498 -14.60 -21.80 -33.79
C GLU A 498 -15.72 -20.78 -33.60
N PHE A 499 -16.50 -20.88 -32.53
CA PHE A 499 -17.52 -19.88 -32.23
C PHE A 499 -16.90 -18.52 -31.94
N ARG A 500 -15.81 -18.48 -31.13
CA ARG A 500 -15.13 -17.25 -30.77
C ARG A 500 -14.35 -16.63 -31.93
N ASP A 501 -13.73 -17.44 -32.77
CA ASP A 501 -12.97 -17.00 -33.97
C ASP A 501 -13.92 -16.48 -35.08
N ASN A 502 -15.12 -17.07 -35.20
CA ASN A 502 -16.14 -16.65 -36.14
C ASN A 502 -17.01 -15.47 -35.61
N ASP A 503 -16.66 -14.88 -34.49
CA ASP A 503 -17.43 -13.80 -33.89
C ASP A 503 -17.10 -12.42 -34.49
N VAL A 504 -17.07 -12.34 -35.84
CA VAL A 504 -17.06 -11.08 -36.62
C VAL A 504 -18.20 -10.16 -36.16
N TRP A 505 -19.33 -10.73 -35.78
CA TRP A 505 -20.48 -10.03 -35.24
C TRP A 505 -20.21 -9.32 -33.90
N THR A 506 -19.42 -9.90 -33.00
CA THR A 506 -19.03 -9.21 -31.75
C THR A 506 -18.16 -8.01 -32.06
N TYR A 507 -17.24 -8.09 -33.00
CA TYR A 507 -16.41 -6.95 -33.38
C TYR A 507 -17.26 -5.83 -34.03
N GLU A 508 -18.14 -6.16 -34.98
CA GLU A 508 -19.05 -5.21 -35.61
C GLU A 508 -19.99 -4.55 -34.57
N LYS A 509 -20.54 -5.35 -33.66
CA LYS A 509 -21.38 -4.86 -32.57
C LYS A 509 -20.60 -3.93 -31.63
N ASN A 510 -19.37 -4.30 -31.24
CA ASN A 510 -18.53 -3.47 -30.40
C ASN A 510 -18.13 -2.17 -31.11
N GLN A 511 -17.85 -2.19 -32.41
CA GLN A 511 -17.59 -0.99 -33.20
C GLN A 511 -18.79 -0.07 -33.24
N LYS A 512 -19.98 -0.61 -33.49
CA LYS A 512 -21.21 0.16 -33.45
C LYS A 512 -21.48 0.76 -32.07
N LEU A 513 -21.36 -0.05 -31.02
CA LEU A 513 -21.49 0.39 -29.63
C LEU A 513 -20.48 1.50 -29.30
N TYR A 514 -19.22 1.38 -29.76
CA TYR A 514 -18.21 2.41 -29.62
C TYR A 514 -18.66 3.74 -30.20
N ILE A 515 -19.13 3.74 -31.47
CA ILE A 515 -19.58 4.93 -32.15
C ILE A 515 -20.79 5.56 -31.46
N ASP A 516 -21.77 4.74 -31.07
CA ASP A 516 -22.99 5.19 -30.40
C ASP A 516 -22.69 5.83 -29.02
N LEU A 517 -21.92 5.16 -28.16
CA LEU A 517 -21.62 5.65 -26.83
C LEU A 517 -20.69 6.86 -26.82
N ILE A 518 -19.63 6.86 -27.62
CA ILE A 518 -18.69 7.99 -27.67
C ILE A 518 -19.36 9.25 -28.25
N SER A 519 -20.39 9.07 -29.06
CA SER A 519 -21.17 10.18 -29.66
C SER A 519 -22.28 10.70 -28.73
N SER A 520 -22.72 9.90 -27.72
CA SER A 520 -23.88 10.24 -26.89
C SER A 520 -23.50 10.61 -25.46
N ASP A 521 -22.67 9.82 -24.79
CA ASP A 521 -22.27 10.01 -23.37
C ASP A 521 -20.85 9.53 -23.09
N LEU A 522 -19.93 10.47 -22.95
CA LEU A 522 -18.51 10.18 -22.71
C LEU A 522 -18.25 9.47 -21.37
N ASN A 523 -19.04 9.75 -20.32
CA ASN A 523 -18.83 9.11 -19.02
C ASN A 523 -19.17 7.62 -19.09
N ILE A 524 -20.28 7.29 -19.76
CA ILE A 524 -20.66 5.89 -20.02
C ILE A 524 -19.63 5.24 -20.95
N ALA A 525 -19.21 5.94 -22.01
CA ALA A 525 -18.20 5.43 -22.95
C ALA A 525 -16.88 5.08 -22.23
N PHE A 526 -16.38 5.94 -21.36
CA PHE A 526 -15.14 5.69 -20.60
C PHE A 526 -15.23 4.45 -19.70
N CYS A 527 -16.40 4.16 -19.15
CA CYS A 527 -16.63 2.97 -18.33
C CYS A 527 -16.83 1.69 -19.16
N ASP A 528 -17.76 1.75 -20.13
CA ASP A 528 -18.26 0.54 -20.78
C ASP A 528 -17.38 0.04 -21.93
N LEU A 529 -16.62 0.93 -22.59
CA LEU A 529 -15.80 0.56 -23.74
C LEU A 529 -14.41 0.07 -23.40
N SER A 530 -13.91 0.32 -22.19
CA SER A 530 -12.54 -0.01 -21.78
C SER A 530 -12.21 -1.51 -21.82
N ASN A 531 -13.22 -2.37 -21.67
CA ASN A 531 -13.08 -3.83 -21.64
C ASN A 531 -13.66 -4.53 -22.89
N LYS A 532 -13.92 -3.78 -23.97
CA LYS A 532 -14.41 -4.36 -25.23
C LYS A 532 -13.24 -4.73 -26.13
N ARG A 533 -13.45 -5.75 -26.97
CA ARG A 533 -12.50 -6.14 -28.02
C ARG A 533 -12.90 -5.52 -29.34
N TYR A 534 -11.92 -5.09 -30.09
CA TYR A 534 -12.05 -4.51 -31.41
C TYR A 534 -11.03 -5.17 -32.35
N ASN A 535 -11.41 -5.46 -33.58
CA ASN A 535 -10.50 -5.98 -34.61
C ASN A 535 -9.87 -4.89 -35.47
N THR A 536 -10.37 -3.66 -35.40
CA THR A 536 -9.81 -2.53 -36.12
C THR A 536 -10.30 -1.21 -35.54
N PHE A 537 -9.50 -0.17 -35.65
CA PHE A 537 -9.95 1.21 -35.45
C PHE A 537 -10.31 1.79 -36.79
N SER A 538 -11.60 1.72 -37.15
CA SER A 538 -12.10 2.13 -38.47
C SER A 538 -12.14 3.65 -38.64
N LEU A 539 -12.27 4.11 -39.89
CA LEU A 539 -12.47 5.52 -40.20
C LEU A 539 -13.78 6.11 -39.62
N GLU A 540 -14.80 5.27 -39.40
CA GLU A 540 -16.03 5.68 -38.72
C GLU A 540 -15.80 5.91 -37.23
N MET A 541 -15.05 5.03 -36.58
CA MET A 541 -14.64 5.18 -35.18
C MET A 541 -13.72 6.39 -35.02
N GLU A 542 -12.81 6.64 -35.95
CA GLU A 542 -11.96 7.83 -36.01
C GLU A 542 -12.81 9.10 -35.99
N SER A 543 -13.76 9.21 -36.93
CA SER A 543 -14.62 10.39 -37.08
C SER A 543 -15.50 10.63 -35.83
N ALA A 544 -16.02 9.56 -35.20
CA ALA A 544 -16.77 9.64 -33.95
C ALA A 544 -15.86 10.12 -32.80
N THR A 545 -14.64 9.55 -32.70
CA THR A 545 -13.64 9.91 -31.69
C THR A 545 -13.21 11.36 -31.79
N PHE A 546 -12.92 11.82 -33.01
CA PHE A 546 -12.56 13.20 -33.28
C PHE A 546 -13.66 14.19 -32.88
N ASN A 547 -14.90 13.92 -33.28
CA ASN A 547 -16.03 14.77 -32.95
C ASN A 547 -16.31 14.81 -31.44
N ALA A 548 -16.27 13.67 -30.79
CA ALA A 548 -16.43 13.55 -29.32
C ALA A 548 -15.37 14.36 -28.57
N PHE A 549 -14.09 14.20 -28.95
CA PHE A 549 -13.00 14.96 -28.32
C PHE A 549 -13.11 16.46 -28.58
N LYS A 550 -13.44 16.88 -29.83
CA LYS A 550 -13.59 18.29 -30.19
C LYS A 550 -14.67 18.97 -29.36
N ASN A 551 -15.80 18.29 -29.12
CA ASN A 551 -16.97 18.82 -28.41
C ASN A 551 -16.87 18.66 -26.89
N ALA A 552 -15.96 17.84 -26.36
CA ALA A 552 -15.76 17.61 -24.95
C ALA A 552 -15.35 18.89 -24.20
N ASN A 553 -15.72 18.99 -22.94
CA ASN A 553 -15.21 20.02 -22.03
C ASN A 553 -13.72 19.76 -21.66
N ASN A 554 -13.06 20.67 -20.94
CA ASN A 554 -11.64 20.52 -20.63
C ASN A 554 -11.35 19.37 -19.67
N ILE A 555 -12.28 19.03 -18.76
CA ILE A 555 -12.14 17.91 -17.83
C ILE A 555 -12.14 16.59 -18.61
N ASP A 556 -13.12 16.44 -19.50
CA ASP A 556 -13.24 15.25 -20.32
C ASP A 556 -12.07 15.13 -21.30
N LYS A 557 -11.57 16.24 -21.89
CA LYS A 557 -10.38 16.24 -22.75
C LYS A 557 -9.12 15.74 -22.03
N GLU A 558 -8.96 16.09 -20.75
CA GLU A 558 -7.84 15.62 -19.94
C GLU A 558 -7.87 14.09 -19.79
N HIS A 559 -9.05 13.53 -19.49
CA HIS A 559 -9.22 12.08 -19.29
C HIS A 559 -9.21 11.30 -20.62
N PHE A 560 -9.71 11.89 -21.69
CA PHE A 560 -9.91 11.25 -22.99
C PHE A 560 -8.64 10.59 -23.52
N SER A 561 -7.53 11.30 -23.50
CA SER A 561 -6.27 10.80 -24.03
C SER A 561 -5.76 9.55 -23.29
N SER A 562 -5.89 9.51 -21.97
CA SER A 562 -5.45 8.38 -21.17
C SER A 562 -6.36 7.16 -21.32
N TRP A 563 -7.67 7.40 -21.43
CA TRP A 563 -8.67 6.38 -21.71
C TRP A 563 -8.45 5.75 -23.11
N PHE A 564 -8.28 6.59 -24.14
CA PHE A 564 -8.07 6.14 -25.50
C PHE A 564 -6.83 5.26 -25.63
N ILE A 565 -5.73 5.69 -25.01
CA ILE A 565 -4.48 4.90 -24.97
C ILE A 565 -4.67 3.57 -24.22
N GLY A 566 -5.51 3.54 -23.18
CA GLY A 566 -5.84 2.30 -22.46
C GLY A 566 -6.48 1.24 -23.37
N ILE A 567 -7.26 1.66 -24.36
CA ILE A 567 -7.90 0.78 -25.35
C ILE A 567 -6.93 0.43 -26.49
N TRP A 568 -6.32 1.44 -27.09
CA TRP A 568 -5.59 1.30 -28.36
C TRP A 568 -4.06 1.26 -28.22
N GLY A 569 -3.51 1.48 -27.03
CA GLY A 569 -2.06 1.54 -26.82
C GLY A 569 -1.34 0.20 -27.00
N ARG A 570 -2.05 -0.91 -26.97
CA ARG A 570 -1.51 -2.27 -27.12
C ARG A 570 -2.02 -3.00 -28.38
N TYR A 571 -2.52 -2.30 -29.35
CA TYR A 571 -3.08 -2.94 -30.55
C TYR A 571 -2.04 -3.75 -31.34
N ASN A 572 -0.75 -3.41 -31.23
CA ASN A 572 0.34 -4.14 -31.89
C ASN A 572 0.64 -5.51 -31.29
N ASP A 573 0.19 -5.75 -30.04
CA ASP A 573 0.40 -7.02 -29.34
C ASP A 573 -0.70 -8.05 -29.67
N SER A 574 -1.70 -7.65 -30.46
CA SER A 574 -2.84 -8.50 -30.80
C SER A 574 -2.80 -8.91 -32.26
N SER A 575 -2.67 -10.22 -32.50
CA SER A 575 -2.79 -10.81 -33.85
C SER A 575 -4.20 -10.70 -34.46
N GLU A 576 -5.18 -10.25 -33.66
CA GLU A 576 -6.59 -10.13 -34.10
C GLU A 576 -6.92 -8.76 -34.71
N ILE A 577 -6.02 -7.78 -34.62
CA ILE A 577 -6.26 -6.41 -35.08
C ILE A 577 -5.66 -6.18 -36.48
N ASP A 578 -6.47 -5.63 -37.40
CA ASP A 578 -5.95 -5.12 -38.65
C ASP A 578 -5.09 -3.88 -38.39
N CYS A 579 -3.78 -4.12 -38.32
CA CYS A 579 -2.81 -3.09 -38.02
C CYS A 579 -2.76 -1.99 -39.10
N GLN A 580 -2.93 -2.32 -40.36
CA GLN A 580 -2.82 -1.34 -41.47
C GLN A 580 -3.95 -0.32 -41.40
N VAL A 581 -5.20 -0.77 -41.37
CA VAL A 581 -6.38 0.10 -41.29
C VAL A 581 -6.37 0.91 -39.99
N THR A 582 -5.97 0.29 -38.87
CA THR A 582 -5.88 0.97 -37.58
C THR A 582 -4.83 2.08 -37.60
N VAL A 583 -3.63 1.84 -38.15
CA VAL A 583 -2.57 2.87 -38.26
C VAL A 583 -3.01 4.04 -39.17
N GLU A 584 -3.66 3.75 -40.27
CA GLU A 584 -4.16 4.80 -41.18
C GLU A 584 -5.21 5.69 -40.48
N SER A 585 -6.16 5.09 -39.77
CA SER A 585 -7.16 5.81 -39.00
C SER A 585 -6.58 6.62 -37.84
N LEU A 586 -5.57 6.09 -37.14
CA LEU A 586 -4.87 6.82 -36.09
C LEU A 586 -4.05 8.00 -36.62
N LYS A 587 -3.43 7.86 -37.82
CA LYS A 587 -2.74 8.97 -38.49
C LYS A 587 -3.73 10.07 -38.88
N LYS A 588 -4.89 9.69 -39.41
CA LYS A 588 -5.94 10.64 -39.74
C LYS A 588 -6.45 11.38 -38.50
N LEU A 589 -6.76 10.67 -37.43
CA LEU A 589 -7.15 11.28 -36.13
C LEU A 589 -6.13 12.29 -35.65
N ARG A 590 -4.84 11.95 -35.71
CA ARG A 590 -3.74 12.85 -35.32
C ARG A 590 -3.74 14.13 -36.16
N ASP A 591 -3.90 14.01 -37.48
CA ASP A 591 -3.85 15.15 -38.41
C ASP A 591 -5.08 16.07 -38.23
N ASP A 592 -6.25 15.50 -37.98
CA ASP A 592 -7.48 16.24 -37.67
C ASP A 592 -7.35 16.97 -36.32
N LEU A 593 -6.76 16.33 -35.29
CA LEU A 593 -6.47 16.95 -34.00
C LEU A 593 -5.44 18.09 -34.12
N ASN A 594 -4.43 17.97 -34.98
CA ASN A 594 -3.47 19.06 -35.24
C ASN A 594 -4.18 20.30 -35.77
N SER A 595 -5.13 20.12 -36.69
CA SER A 595 -5.93 21.22 -37.25
C SER A 595 -6.76 21.93 -36.17
N VAL A 596 -7.42 21.16 -35.28
CA VAL A 596 -8.20 21.71 -34.16
C VAL A 596 -7.31 22.37 -33.09
N MET A 597 -6.13 21.85 -32.84
CA MET A 597 -5.17 22.47 -31.92
C MET A 597 -4.79 23.89 -32.41
N LEU A 598 -4.54 24.06 -33.73
CA LEU A 598 -4.25 25.35 -34.30
C LEU A 598 -5.45 26.30 -34.19
N GLU A 599 -6.66 25.82 -34.42
CA GLU A 599 -7.90 26.57 -34.23
C GLU A 599 -8.06 27.05 -32.77
N TYR A 600 -7.80 26.17 -31.79
CA TYR A 600 -7.85 26.54 -30.38
C TYR A 600 -6.81 27.59 -30.00
N LYS A 601 -5.57 27.50 -30.52
CA LYS A 601 -4.53 28.52 -30.32
C LYS A 601 -4.95 29.88 -30.91
N GLN A 602 -5.52 29.91 -32.12
CA GLN A 602 -6.03 31.14 -32.74
C GLN A 602 -7.16 31.78 -31.94
N LYS A 603 -8.00 30.96 -31.30
CA LYS A 603 -9.11 31.43 -30.45
C LYS A 603 -8.73 31.66 -28.98
N ASN A 604 -7.44 31.66 -28.63
CA ASN A 604 -6.91 31.81 -27.29
C ASN A 604 -7.47 30.77 -26.26
N LYS A 605 -7.87 29.58 -26.72
CA LYS A 605 -8.32 28.46 -25.86
C LYS A 605 -7.12 27.61 -25.46
N ASN A 606 -6.18 28.17 -24.69
CA ASN A 606 -4.87 27.57 -24.40
C ASN A 606 -4.96 26.23 -23.65
N ILE A 607 -5.92 26.06 -22.73
CA ILE A 607 -6.11 24.81 -22.00
C ILE A 607 -6.54 23.70 -22.97
N ALA A 608 -7.56 23.94 -23.80
CA ALA A 608 -8.02 22.97 -24.78
C ALA A 608 -6.92 22.65 -25.80
N ALA A 609 -6.13 23.65 -26.23
CA ALA A 609 -4.98 23.44 -27.12
C ALA A 609 -3.93 22.53 -26.46
N LYS A 610 -3.66 22.70 -25.16
CA LYS A 610 -2.69 21.87 -24.45
C LYS A 610 -3.16 20.42 -24.27
N HIS A 611 -4.43 20.19 -23.95
CA HIS A 611 -4.99 18.83 -23.89
C HIS A 611 -4.94 18.14 -25.27
N THR A 612 -5.20 18.89 -26.35
CA THR A 612 -5.10 18.38 -27.72
C THR A 612 -3.66 18.00 -28.07
N GLU A 613 -2.68 18.85 -27.74
CA GLU A 613 -1.26 18.58 -27.92
C GLU A 613 -0.81 17.31 -27.15
N ASN A 614 -1.27 17.15 -25.92
CA ASN A 614 -0.98 15.96 -25.10
C ASN A 614 -1.55 14.68 -25.74
N PHE A 615 -2.74 14.75 -26.32
CA PHE A 615 -3.34 13.62 -27.01
C PHE A 615 -2.57 13.27 -28.29
N ILE A 616 -2.20 14.26 -29.09
CA ILE A 616 -1.39 14.09 -30.30
C ILE A 616 -0.06 13.40 -29.98
N ASN A 617 0.66 13.87 -28.94
CA ASN A 617 1.93 13.29 -28.52
C ASN A 617 1.80 11.80 -28.15
N LYS A 618 0.70 11.43 -27.50
CA LYS A 618 0.42 10.04 -27.16
C LYS A 618 0.08 9.20 -28.40
N LEU A 619 -0.68 9.74 -29.34
CA LEU A 619 -0.95 9.07 -30.63
C LEU A 619 0.33 8.83 -31.43
N ASP A 620 1.24 9.80 -31.46
CA ASP A 620 2.52 9.66 -32.17
C ASP A 620 3.37 8.49 -31.60
N VAL A 621 3.32 8.25 -30.29
CA VAL A 621 4.00 7.10 -29.67
C VAL A 621 3.40 5.79 -30.18
N ILE A 622 2.07 5.67 -30.20
CA ILE A 622 1.39 4.46 -30.67
C ILE A 622 1.66 4.21 -32.15
N ILE A 623 1.54 5.26 -32.99
CA ILE A 623 1.74 5.14 -34.44
C ILE A 623 3.18 4.74 -34.77
N LYS A 624 4.18 5.22 -34.01
CA LYS A 624 5.58 4.83 -34.20
C LYS A 624 5.82 3.36 -33.89
N SER A 625 5.28 2.88 -32.78
CA SER A 625 5.38 1.46 -32.41
C SER A 625 4.72 0.54 -33.43
N GLY A 626 3.63 0.99 -34.08
CA GLY A 626 2.94 0.26 -35.14
C GLY A 626 3.72 0.14 -36.46
N ASN A 627 4.47 1.18 -36.82
CA ASN A 627 5.26 1.17 -38.05
C ASN A 627 6.51 0.30 -37.98
N GLU A 628 7.07 0.07 -36.79
CA GLU A 628 8.25 -0.78 -36.61
C GLU A 628 7.93 -2.27 -36.83
N ASN A 629 6.72 -2.71 -36.52
CA ASN A 629 6.30 -4.10 -36.72
C ASN A 629 5.90 -4.42 -38.18
N THR A 630 5.39 -3.44 -38.95
CA THR A 630 5.07 -3.63 -40.36
C THR A 630 6.30 -3.68 -41.29
N SER A 631 7.47 -3.27 -40.82
CA SER A 631 8.73 -3.33 -41.59
C SER A 631 9.51 -4.65 -41.42
N VAL A 632 9.05 -5.57 -40.58
CA VAL A 632 9.69 -6.88 -40.33
C VAL A 632 9.03 -8.02 -41.14
N GLU A 633 7.84 -7.79 -41.76
CA GLU A 633 7.12 -8.74 -42.62
C GLU A 633 7.30 -8.49 -44.12
N GLN A 634 8.19 -7.60 -44.55
CA GLN A 634 8.69 -7.44 -45.92
C GLN A 634 10.18 -7.81 -45.96
#